data_fa698b5709dc62562682ae9039081a31
#
_entry.id   fa698b5709dc62562682ae9039081a31
#
_cell.length_a   1.000
_cell.length_b   1.000
_cell.length_c   1.000
_cell.angle_alpha   90.00
_cell.angle_beta   90.00
_cell.angle_gamma   90.00
#
_symmetry.space_group_name_H-M   'P 1'
#
loop_
_entity.id
_entity.type
_entity.pdbx_description
1 polymer ?
#
loop_
_entity_poly.entity_id
_entity_poly.type
_entity_poly.pdbx_seq_one_letter_code
_entity_poly.pdbx_strand_id
1 'polypeptide(L)'
;MIFKGKNARKILEEKAKALVNQQKEIDVRLSIINHILEKDSMKYQVTIKEIPDMTVYYSEKRLAKYSDMMQVIPEIGEEVRKYNPDLKCSEPPYEFCEYPDGEYKESDVLVRHVEAVEKAGVESENIKFKKLTACKVLSIFHKGSYDEIGEAYAFIMKYAEENGYKIAGLSRECYIDGIWNKESVEDWLTEIQLPIE
;
A
#
# COMPACT_ATOMS: atom_id res chain seq x y z
N MET A 1 15.14 30.08 -40.72
CA MET A 1 16.06 29.67 -39.62
C MET A 1 15.32 29.38 -38.29
N ILE A 2 14.02 28.96 -38.32
CA ILE A 2 13.18 28.79 -37.09
C ILE A 2 13.00 27.31 -36.71
N PHE A 3 13.35 26.38 -37.61
CA PHE A 3 13.13 24.93 -37.35
C PHE A 3 14.16 24.25 -36.42
N LYS A 4 15.34 24.82 -36.21
CA LYS A 4 16.36 24.23 -35.34
C LYS A 4 16.06 24.39 -33.82
N GLY A 5 15.30 25.42 -33.43
CA GLY A 5 14.99 25.68 -32.00
C GLY A 5 13.92 24.75 -31.40
N LYS A 6 12.91 24.36 -32.19
CA LYS A 6 11.84 23.47 -31.70
C LYS A 6 12.33 22.04 -31.43
N ASN A 7 13.25 21.55 -32.25
CA ASN A 7 13.80 20.20 -32.07
C ASN A 7 14.75 20.13 -30.85
N ALA A 8 15.55 21.18 -30.64
CA ALA A 8 16.43 21.28 -29.46
C ALA A 8 15.62 21.35 -28.15
N ARG A 9 14.53 22.13 -28.14
CA ARG A 9 13.64 22.24 -26.99
C ARG A 9 12.99 20.90 -26.61
N LYS A 10 12.49 20.15 -27.60
CA LYS A 10 11.88 18.82 -27.39
C LYS A 10 12.91 17.84 -26.84
N ILE A 11 14.14 17.84 -27.37
CA ILE A 11 15.23 16.99 -26.87
C ILE A 11 15.59 17.35 -25.41
N LEU A 12 15.60 18.64 -25.07
CA LEU A 12 15.87 19.08 -23.69
C LEU A 12 14.73 18.70 -22.75
N GLU A 13 13.48 18.81 -23.16
CA GLU A 13 12.31 18.38 -22.39
C GLU A 13 12.31 16.85 -22.16
N GLU A 14 12.67 16.05 -23.16
CA GLU A 14 12.82 14.60 -23.04
C GLU A 14 14.00 14.23 -22.10
N LYS A 15 15.14 14.92 -22.21
CA LYS A 15 16.26 14.74 -21.30
C LYS A 15 15.90 15.15 -19.86
N ALA A 16 15.18 16.25 -19.68
CA ALA A 16 14.73 16.68 -18.36
C ALA A 16 13.81 15.63 -17.71
N LYS A 17 12.86 15.06 -18.45
CA LYS A 17 12.04 13.94 -17.98
C LYS A 17 12.86 12.70 -17.60
N ALA A 18 13.84 12.35 -18.43
CA ALA A 18 14.71 11.21 -18.15
C ALA A 18 15.54 11.44 -16.88
N LEU A 19 16.06 12.66 -16.66
CA LEU A 19 16.80 13.01 -15.45
C LEU A 19 15.91 13.01 -14.20
N VAL A 20 14.67 13.49 -14.30
CA VAL A 20 13.71 13.41 -13.17
C VAL A 20 13.41 11.96 -12.80
N ASN A 21 13.27 11.07 -13.79
CA ASN A 21 13.07 9.64 -13.51
C ASN A 21 14.31 8.98 -12.91
N GLN A 22 15.50 9.32 -13.38
CA GLN A 22 16.76 8.87 -12.77
C GLN A 22 16.91 9.39 -11.34
N GLN A 23 16.53 10.65 -11.08
CA GLN A 23 16.55 11.19 -9.72
C GLN A 23 15.63 10.40 -8.78
N LYS A 24 14.40 10.10 -9.21
CA LYS A 24 13.48 9.25 -8.42
C LYS A 24 14.07 7.85 -8.12
N GLU A 25 14.72 7.25 -9.11
CA GLU A 25 15.37 5.95 -8.94
C GLU A 25 16.56 6.02 -7.96
N ILE A 26 17.34 7.10 -8.03
CA ILE A 26 18.44 7.35 -7.11
C ILE A 26 17.91 7.59 -5.70
N ASP A 27 16.84 8.37 -5.54
CA ASP A 27 16.23 8.65 -4.24
C ASP A 27 15.73 7.36 -3.57
N VAL A 28 15.12 6.47 -4.34
CA VAL A 28 14.72 5.13 -3.85
C VAL A 28 15.94 4.31 -3.42
N ARG A 29 17.01 4.30 -4.23
CA ARG A 29 18.23 3.55 -3.89
C ARG A 29 18.94 4.12 -2.68
N LEU A 30 19.01 5.45 -2.55
CA LEU A 30 19.56 6.13 -1.37
C LEU A 30 18.74 5.81 -0.11
N SER A 31 17.40 5.78 -0.23
CA SER A 31 16.53 5.38 0.87
C SER A 31 16.84 3.95 1.34
N ILE A 32 17.04 3.01 0.40
CA ILE A 32 17.43 1.63 0.71
C ILE A 32 18.83 1.58 1.36
N ILE A 33 19.80 2.31 0.81
CA ILE A 33 21.17 2.36 1.35
C ILE A 33 21.17 2.96 2.75
N ASN A 34 20.46 4.07 2.96
CA ASN A 34 20.37 4.72 4.27
C ASN A 34 19.70 3.78 5.28
N HIS A 35 18.63 3.08 4.87
CA HIS A 35 18.01 2.05 5.71
C HIS A 35 18.99 0.92 6.12
N ILE A 36 19.90 0.53 5.22
CA ILE A 36 20.94 -0.47 5.51
C ILE A 36 22.02 0.10 6.43
N LEU A 37 22.41 1.36 6.25
CA LEU A 37 23.48 2.02 7.03
C LEU A 37 23.02 2.49 8.41
N GLU A 38 21.74 2.87 8.56
CA GLU A 38 21.14 3.35 9.81
C GLU A 38 20.63 2.22 10.71
N LYS A 39 21.05 0.98 10.46
CA LYS A 39 20.64 -0.20 11.23
C LYS A 39 20.83 -0.11 12.75
N ASP A 40 21.42 0.96 13.23
CA ASP A 40 21.70 1.20 14.65
C ASP A 40 20.89 2.34 15.31
N SER A 41 20.00 3.07 14.61
CA SER A 41 19.33 4.20 15.26
C SER A 41 17.84 4.43 14.96
N MET A 42 17.24 3.92 13.88
CA MET A 42 15.79 4.06 13.66
C MET A 42 15.18 2.79 13.04
N LYS A 43 14.30 2.15 13.81
CA LYS A 43 13.56 0.93 13.40
C LYS A 43 12.69 1.16 12.17
N TYR A 44 12.21 2.39 11.94
CA TYR A 44 11.29 2.76 10.86
C TYR A 44 11.76 4.03 10.14
N GLN A 45 11.56 4.07 8.83
CA GLN A 45 11.77 5.24 7.98
C GLN A 45 10.47 5.61 7.28
N VAL A 46 10.03 6.88 7.40
CA VAL A 46 8.83 7.37 6.73
C VAL A 46 9.15 7.83 5.32
N THR A 47 8.33 7.39 4.36
CA THR A 47 8.31 7.92 2.99
C THR A 47 6.93 8.47 2.67
N ILE A 48 6.86 9.49 1.82
CA ILE A 48 5.59 9.98 1.29
C ILE A 48 5.39 9.38 -0.09
N LYS A 49 4.26 8.71 -0.29
CA LYS A 49 3.90 8.12 -1.59
C LYS A 49 2.62 8.77 -2.11
N GLU A 50 2.53 8.91 -3.42
CA GLU A 50 1.29 9.28 -4.11
C GLU A 50 0.64 8.01 -4.65
N ILE A 51 -0.56 7.72 -4.17
CA ILE A 51 -1.39 6.61 -4.64
C ILE A 51 -2.34 7.20 -5.68
N PRO A 52 -2.32 6.73 -6.94
CA PRO A 52 -3.21 7.22 -7.99
C PRO A 52 -4.66 6.79 -7.74
N ASP A 53 -5.60 7.42 -8.44
CA ASP A 53 -6.95 6.89 -8.52
C ASP A 53 -6.99 5.56 -9.29
N MET A 54 -7.81 4.64 -8.79
CA MET A 54 -7.91 3.31 -9.37
C MET A 54 -9.30 2.70 -9.13
N THR A 55 -9.65 1.69 -9.91
CA THR A 55 -10.81 0.86 -9.65
C THR A 55 -10.39 -0.27 -8.73
N VAL A 56 -11.15 -0.52 -7.68
CA VAL A 56 -10.90 -1.61 -6.73
C VAL A 56 -12.15 -2.45 -6.54
N TYR A 57 -11.98 -3.73 -6.24
CA TYR A 57 -12.98 -4.46 -5.50
C TYR A 57 -12.65 -4.45 -4.00
N TYR A 58 -13.67 -4.65 -3.18
CA TYR A 58 -13.49 -4.84 -1.76
C TYR A 58 -14.50 -5.85 -1.20
N SER A 59 -14.09 -6.48 -0.11
CA SER A 59 -14.93 -7.37 0.69
C SER A 59 -14.77 -7.04 2.16
N GLU A 60 -15.88 -6.98 2.89
CA GLU A 60 -15.88 -6.78 4.34
C GLU A 60 -16.24 -8.08 5.05
N LYS A 61 -15.46 -8.45 6.04
CA LYS A 61 -15.70 -9.63 6.87
C LYS A 61 -15.47 -9.31 8.35
N ARG A 62 -16.31 -9.89 9.21
CA ARG A 62 -16.02 -9.94 10.63
C ARG A 62 -15.28 -11.21 10.97
N LEU A 63 -14.16 -11.06 11.64
CA LEU A 63 -13.24 -12.13 12.02
C LEU A 63 -13.23 -12.30 13.53
N ALA A 64 -13.11 -13.52 14.01
CA ALA A 64 -12.93 -13.74 15.45
C ALA A 64 -11.60 -13.15 15.93
N LYS A 65 -10.55 -13.20 15.09
CA LYS A 65 -9.23 -12.64 15.36
C LYS A 65 -8.49 -12.32 14.05
N TYR A 66 -7.44 -11.49 14.12
CA TYR A 66 -6.65 -11.07 12.95
C TYR A 66 -6.04 -12.23 12.16
N SER A 67 -5.59 -13.30 12.82
CA SER A 67 -5.00 -14.46 12.16
C SER A 67 -5.96 -15.20 11.21
N ASP A 68 -7.27 -15.00 11.35
CA ASP A 68 -8.27 -15.63 10.47
C ASP A 68 -8.24 -15.04 9.05
N MET A 69 -7.59 -13.87 8.86
CA MET A 69 -7.34 -13.26 7.57
C MET A 69 -6.69 -14.22 6.56
N MET A 70 -5.78 -15.06 7.03
CA MET A 70 -5.06 -16.02 6.20
C MET A 70 -5.98 -17.02 5.48
N GLN A 71 -7.15 -17.29 6.06
CA GLN A 71 -8.17 -18.16 5.44
C GLN A 71 -9.14 -17.34 4.59
N VAL A 72 -9.49 -16.15 5.04
CA VAL A 72 -10.52 -15.31 4.42
C VAL A 72 -10.05 -14.69 3.10
N ILE A 73 -8.80 -14.27 2.96
CA ILE A 73 -8.28 -13.69 1.71
C ILE A 73 -8.39 -14.68 0.53
N PRO A 74 -7.94 -15.95 0.65
CA PRO A 74 -8.14 -16.94 -0.41
C PRO A 74 -9.62 -17.16 -0.76
N GLU A 75 -10.53 -17.21 0.23
CA GLU A 75 -11.97 -17.36 0.01
C GLU A 75 -12.56 -16.19 -0.79
N ILE A 76 -12.12 -14.95 -0.48
CA ILE A 76 -12.50 -13.75 -1.24
C ILE A 76 -12.04 -13.90 -2.70
N GLY A 77 -10.77 -14.30 -2.91
CA GLY A 77 -10.21 -14.52 -4.24
C GLY A 77 -10.98 -15.60 -5.04
N GLU A 78 -11.44 -16.68 -4.39
CA GLU A 78 -12.28 -17.69 -5.01
C GLU A 78 -13.65 -17.15 -5.40
N GLU A 79 -14.28 -16.36 -4.53
CA GLU A 79 -15.57 -15.72 -4.82
C GLU A 79 -15.44 -14.73 -5.99
N VAL A 80 -14.38 -13.92 -6.01
CA VAL A 80 -14.09 -13.01 -7.13
C VAL A 80 -13.98 -13.78 -8.44
N ARG A 81 -13.17 -14.85 -8.49
CA ARG A 81 -12.99 -15.68 -9.70
C ARG A 81 -14.29 -16.34 -10.15
N LYS A 82 -15.13 -16.75 -9.21
CA LYS A 82 -16.43 -17.39 -9.52
C LYS A 82 -17.36 -16.46 -10.28
N TYR A 83 -17.46 -15.18 -9.88
CA TYR A 83 -18.37 -14.22 -10.50
C TYR A 83 -17.69 -13.42 -11.62
N ASN A 84 -16.37 -13.35 -11.63
CA ASN A 84 -15.57 -12.53 -12.53
C ASN A 84 -14.33 -13.30 -13.05
N PRO A 85 -14.51 -14.39 -13.83
CA PRO A 85 -13.40 -15.25 -14.24
C PRO A 85 -12.34 -14.55 -15.10
N ASP A 86 -12.70 -13.47 -15.80
CA ASP A 86 -11.80 -12.68 -16.65
C ASP A 86 -11.31 -11.37 -16.01
N LEU A 87 -11.60 -11.18 -14.71
CA LEU A 87 -11.15 -9.99 -14.00
C LEU A 87 -9.64 -10.04 -13.81
N LYS A 88 -8.97 -8.95 -14.15
CA LYS A 88 -7.52 -8.80 -13.98
C LYS A 88 -7.21 -7.78 -12.91
N CYS A 89 -6.24 -8.11 -12.07
CA CYS A 89 -5.66 -7.15 -11.14
C CYS A 89 -4.96 -6.03 -11.90
N SER A 90 -4.82 -4.88 -11.30
CA SER A 90 -4.08 -3.75 -11.89
C SER A 90 -2.58 -4.07 -12.01
N GLU A 91 -1.93 -3.36 -12.93
CA GLU A 91 -0.47 -3.36 -13.02
C GLU A 91 0.05 -1.92 -12.83
N PRO A 92 0.88 -1.66 -11.81
CA PRO A 92 1.35 -2.58 -10.76
C PRO A 92 0.20 -3.04 -9.83
N PRO A 93 0.33 -4.23 -9.20
CA PRO A 93 -0.68 -4.72 -8.26
C PRO A 93 -0.73 -3.83 -7.02
N TYR A 94 -1.93 -3.62 -6.49
CA TYR A 94 -2.12 -2.89 -5.25
C TYR A 94 -3.23 -3.54 -4.44
N GLU A 95 -2.85 -4.13 -3.33
CA GLU A 95 -3.71 -4.87 -2.42
C GLU A 95 -3.43 -4.43 -0.98
N PHE A 96 -4.47 -4.27 -0.18
CA PHE A 96 -4.34 -3.88 1.21
C PHE A 96 -5.57 -4.27 2.03
N CYS A 97 -5.40 -4.29 3.34
CA CYS A 97 -6.47 -4.38 4.31
C CYS A 97 -6.64 -3.07 5.07
N GLU A 98 -7.89 -2.72 5.33
CA GLU A 98 -8.31 -1.65 6.24
C GLU A 98 -9.07 -2.27 7.41
N TYR A 99 -9.02 -1.60 8.57
CA TYR A 99 -9.76 -1.99 9.78
C TYR A 99 -10.77 -0.89 10.13
N PRO A 100 -12.02 -0.99 9.61
CA PRO A 100 -13.01 0.07 9.76
C PRO A 100 -13.46 0.36 11.20
N ASP A 101 -13.19 -0.55 12.14
CA ASP A 101 -13.44 -0.29 13.56
C ASP A 101 -12.60 0.90 14.09
N GLY A 102 -11.47 1.22 13.46
CA GLY A 102 -10.63 2.37 13.80
C GLY A 102 -9.81 2.23 15.08
N GLU A 103 -9.91 1.09 15.75
CA GLU A 103 -9.21 0.76 16.98
C GLU A 103 -8.78 -0.71 16.99
N TYR A 104 -7.76 -1.04 17.79
CA TYR A 104 -7.39 -2.44 18.01
C TYR A 104 -8.45 -3.16 18.82
N LYS A 105 -8.82 -4.37 18.39
CA LYS A 105 -9.73 -5.28 19.07
C LYS A 105 -9.10 -6.64 19.24
N GLU A 106 -9.29 -7.27 20.39
CA GLU A 106 -8.82 -8.64 20.64
C GLU A 106 -9.67 -9.68 19.88
N SER A 107 -10.93 -9.34 19.58
CA SER A 107 -11.89 -10.20 18.89
C SER A 107 -12.96 -9.38 18.18
N ASP A 108 -13.74 -10.03 17.32
CA ASP A 108 -14.82 -9.41 16.52
C ASP A 108 -14.32 -8.24 15.67
N VAL A 109 -13.23 -8.48 14.93
CA VAL A 109 -12.51 -7.50 14.13
C VAL A 109 -13.20 -7.35 12.78
N LEU A 110 -13.59 -6.12 12.40
CA LEU A 110 -14.06 -5.84 11.04
C LEU A 110 -12.86 -5.57 10.14
N VAL A 111 -12.71 -6.38 9.10
CA VAL A 111 -11.66 -6.22 8.10
C VAL A 111 -12.28 -5.94 6.75
N ARG A 112 -11.71 -5.00 6.04
CA ARG A 112 -11.99 -4.71 4.63
C ARG A 112 -10.76 -5.04 3.80
N HIS A 113 -10.84 -6.13 3.04
CA HIS A 113 -9.84 -6.45 2.01
C HIS A 113 -10.14 -5.67 0.73
N VAL A 114 -9.12 -5.08 0.12
CA VAL A 114 -9.22 -4.22 -1.05
C VAL A 114 -8.15 -4.61 -2.06
N GLU A 115 -8.52 -4.80 -3.32
CA GLU A 115 -7.56 -5.07 -4.39
C GLU A 115 -7.89 -4.26 -5.65
N ALA A 116 -6.86 -3.68 -6.25
CA ALA A 116 -6.98 -2.88 -7.46
C ALA A 116 -7.10 -3.77 -8.70
N VAL A 117 -8.02 -3.38 -9.59
CA VAL A 117 -8.37 -4.10 -10.82
C VAL A 117 -8.41 -3.18 -12.03
N GLU A 118 -8.21 -3.74 -13.24
CA GLU A 118 -8.24 -2.96 -14.48
C GLU A 118 -9.61 -2.29 -14.74
N LYS A 119 -10.70 -2.95 -14.32
CA LYS A 119 -12.08 -2.47 -14.48
C LYS A 119 -13.01 -3.07 -13.43
N ALA A 120 -14.13 -2.41 -13.18
CA ALA A 120 -15.17 -2.99 -12.33
C ALA A 120 -15.77 -4.24 -12.98
N GLY A 121 -16.04 -5.23 -12.14
CA GLY A 121 -16.69 -6.49 -12.52
C GLY A 121 -18.13 -6.57 -12.05
N VAL A 122 -18.62 -7.80 -11.89
CA VAL A 122 -19.95 -8.11 -11.38
C VAL A 122 -19.89 -8.21 -9.86
N GLU A 123 -20.76 -7.48 -9.18
CA GLU A 123 -20.88 -7.53 -7.73
C GLU A 123 -21.59 -8.82 -7.27
N SER A 124 -21.22 -9.29 -6.08
CA SER A 124 -21.93 -10.33 -5.35
C SER A 124 -22.43 -9.79 -4.01
N GLU A 125 -22.92 -10.67 -3.15
CA GLU A 125 -23.28 -10.29 -1.78
C GLU A 125 -22.08 -9.70 -1.03
N ASN A 126 -20.91 -10.35 -1.16
CA ASN A 126 -19.70 -9.98 -0.41
C ASN A 126 -18.71 -9.15 -1.20
N ILE A 127 -18.75 -9.15 -2.54
CA ILE A 127 -17.81 -8.44 -3.40
C ILE A 127 -18.47 -7.19 -3.97
N LYS A 128 -17.86 -6.03 -3.71
CA LYS A 128 -18.30 -4.73 -4.21
C LYS A 128 -17.18 -4.04 -4.96
N PHE A 129 -17.54 -3.12 -5.86
CA PHE A 129 -16.57 -2.34 -6.63
C PHE A 129 -16.73 -0.86 -6.32
N LYS A 130 -15.60 -0.14 -6.26
CA LYS A 130 -15.58 1.33 -6.11
C LYS A 130 -14.37 1.93 -6.82
N LYS A 131 -14.43 3.24 -7.02
CA LYS A 131 -13.23 4.03 -7.32
C LYS A 131 -12.56 4.45 -6.01
N LEU A 132 -11.28 4.13 -5.90
CA LEU A 132 -10.39 4.67 -4.88
C LEU A 132 -9.83 5.98 -5.41
N THR A 133 -10.08 7.07 -4.70
CA THR A 133 -9.58 8.40 -5.08
C THR A 133 -8.07 8.50 -4.81
N ALA A 134 -7.36 9.17 -5.70
CA ALA A 134 -5.94 9.46 -5.51
C ALA A 134 -5.70 10.16 -4.17
N CYS A 135 -4.64 9.77 -3.46
CA CYS A 135 -4.29 10.35 -2.18
C CYS A 135 -2.77 10.30 -1.94
N LYS A 136 -2.30 11.11 -0.99
CA LYS A 136 -0.96 10.96 -0.44
C LYS A 136 -1.03 10.08 0.80
N VAL A 137 0.02 9.29 1.01
CA VAL A 137 0.15 8.47 2.21
C VAL A 137 1.54 8.65 2.82
N LEU A 138 1.61 8.66 4.14
CA LEU A 138 2.83 8.32 4.86
C LEU A 138 2.97 6.80 4.80
N SER A 139 4.15 6.31 4.49
CA SER A 139 4.42 4.89 4.34
C SER A 139 5.63 4.50 5.17
N ILE A 140 5.53 3.40 5.92
CA ILE A 140 6.64 2.73 6.59
C ILE A 140 6.55 1.23 6.35
N PHE A 141 7.70 0.55 6.47
CA PHE A 141 7.77 -0.90 6.41
C PHE A 141 7.99 -1.47 7.81
N HIS A 142 7.13 -2.39 8.21
CA HIS A 142 7.30 -3.22 9.40
C HIS A 142 7.84 -4.58 8.96
N LYS A 143 8.98 -4.97 9.51
CA LYS A 143 9.58 -6.28 9.29
C LYS A 143 9.45 -7.11 10.56
N GLY A 144 8.92 -8.34 10.44
CA GLY A 144 8.72 -9.26 11.54
C GLY A 144 7.27 -9.60 11.83
N SER A 145 7.01 -10.05 13.05
CA SER A 145 5.71 -10.54 13.51
C SER A 145 4.63 -9.45 13.50
N TYR A 146 3.41 -9.85 13.15
CA TYR A 146 2.23 -8.99 13.29
C TYR A 146 1.92 -8.62 14.76
N ASP A 147 2.39 -9.41 15.73
CA ASP A 147 2.23 -9.08 17.15
C ASP A 147 2.97 -7.80 17.55
N GLU A 148 4.02 -7.44 16.81
CA GLU A 148 4.82 -6.22 17.02
C GLU A 148 4.39 -5.04 16.15
N ILE A 149 3.39 -5.21 15.26
CA ILE A 149 2.95 -4.17 14.31
C ILE A 149 2.47 -2.89 15.00
N GLY A 150 2.01 -3.00 16.25
CA GLY A 150 1.60 -1.87 17.09
C GLY A 150 2.70 -0.83 17.31
N GLU A 151 3.98 -1.24 17.33
CA GLU A 151 5.11 -0.30 17.42
C GLU A 151 5.25 0.56 16.15
N ALA A 152 5.01 -0.06 14.99
CA ALA A 152 5.03 0.64 13.71
C ALA A 152 3.89 1.66 13.62
N TYR A 153 2.71 1.30 14.08
CA TYR A 153 1.57 2.23 14.18
C TYR A 153 1.87 3.40 15.12
N ALA A 154 2.38 3.12 16.32
CA ALA A 154 2.76 4.17 17.26
C ALA A 154 3.78 5.14 16.66
N PHE A 155 4.76 4.60 15.92
CA PHE A 155 5.76 5.42 15.26
C PHE A 155 5.18 6.31 14.16
N ILE A 156 4.40 5.76 13.21
CA ILE A 156 3.89 6.55 12.08
C ILE A 156 2.86 7.59 12.52
N MET A 157 2.02 7.27 13.51
CA MET A 157 1.06 8.21 14.09
C MET A 157 1.75 9.38 14.79
N LYS A 158 2.77 9.09 15.60
CA LYS A 158 3.60 10.11 16.24
C LYS A 158 4.31 10.98 15.21
N TYR A 159 4.89 10.37 14.18
CA TYR A 159 5.52 11.11 13.08
C TYR A 159 4.53 12.06 12.38
N ALA A 160 3.32 11.59 12.10
CA ALA A 160 2.27 12.42 11.49
C ALA A 160 1.94 13.64 12.35
N GLU A 161 1.77 13.44 13.66
CA GLU A 161 1.48 14.51 14.62
C GLU A 161 2.63 15.53 14.71
N GLU A 162 3.87 15.07 14.91
CA GLU A 162 5.06 15.92 15.05
C GLU A 162 5.35 16.76 13.80
N ASN A 163 4.98 16.26 12.62
CA ASN A 163 5.19 16.95 11.34
C ASN A 163 3.94 17.67 10.80
N GLY A 164 2.84 17.68 11.59
CA GLY A 164 1.63 18.43 11.26
C GLY A 164 0.80 17.85 10.12
N TYR A 165 0.94 16.57 9.81
CA TYR A 165 0.10 15.89 8.83
C TYR A 165 -1.29 15.62 9.39
N LYS A 166 -2.31 15.88 8.57
CA LYS A 166 -3.69 15.50 8.90
C LYS A 166 -4.03 14.17 8.27
N ILE A 167 -4.52 13.26 9.11
CA ILE A 167 -4.95 11.94 8.66
C ILE A 167 -6.27 12.08 7.90
N ALA A 168 -6.32 11.53 6.68
CA ALA A 168 -7.42 11.66 5.73
C ALA A 168 -8.24 10.37 5.53
N GLY A 169 -7.95 9.30 6.29
CA GLY A 169 -8.66 8.03 6.14
C GLY A 169 -8.13 6.93 7.03
N LEU A 170 -8.64 5.72 6.82
CA LEU A 170 -8.17 4.53 7.51
C LEU A 170 -6.75 4.18 7.06
N SER A 171 -5.96 3.66 7.99
CA SER A 171 -4.67 3.07 7.66
C SER A 171 -4.85 1.84 6.78
N ARG A 172 -3.86 1.59 5.92
CA ARG A 172 -3.81 0.43 5.02
C ARG A 172 -2.63 -0.44 5.37
N GLU A 173 -2.85 -1.73 5.45
CA GLU A 173 -1.80 -2.73 5.61
C GLU A 173 -1.65 -3.49 4.30
N CYS A 174 -0.52 -3.26 3.60
CA CYS A 174 -0.16 -4.02 2.41
C CYS A 174 0.79 -5.14 2.82
N TYR A 175 0.33 -6.37 2.75
CA TYR A 175 1.10 -7.55 3.13
C TYR A 175 1.98 -7.98 1.95
N ILE A 176 3.28 -7.69 2.01
CA ILE A 176 4.24 -7.95 0.94
C ILE A 176 4.81 -9.36 1.06
N ASP A 177 5.33 -9.66 2.24
CA ASP A 177 5.86 -10.98 2.59
C ASP A 177 5.19 -11.49 3.86
N GLY A 178 4.89 -12.78 3.89
CA GLY A 178 4.22 -13.41 5.02
C GLY A 178 4.31 -14.93 4.98
N ILE A 179 3.48 -15.59 5.76
CA ILE A 179 3.45 -17.06 5.87
C ILE A 179 3.24 -17.77 4.52
N TRP A 180 2.69 -17.10 3.51
CA TRP A 180 2.44 -17.67 2.18
C TRP A 180 3.70 -17.75 1.29
N ASN A 181 4.78 -17.03 1.63
CA ASN A 181 5.99 -16.94 0.81
C ASN A 181 7.31 -16.87 1.60
N LYS A 182 7.25 -16.83 2.95
CA LYS A 182 8.41 -16.80 3.84
C LYS A 182 8.32 -17.89 4.89
N GLU A 183 9.44 -18.56 5.14
CA GLU A 183 9.53 -19.59 6.18
C GLU A 183 9.74 -19.01 7.57
N SER A 184 10.45 -17.88 7.66
CA SER A 184 10.77 -17.22 8.93
C SER A 184 9.90 -15.97 9.15
N VAL A 185 9.41 -15.81 10.37
CA VAL A 185 8.60 -14.65 10.80
C VAL A 185 9.41 -13.34 10.68
N GLU A 186 10.72 -13.41 10.92
CA GLU A 186 11.63 -12.28 10.81
C GLU A 186 11.75 -11.74 9.38
N ASP A 187 11.31 -12.52 8.38
CA ASP A 187 11.32 -12.13 6.98
C ASP A 187 9.97 -11.63 6.47
N TRP A 188 8.94 -11.64 7.31
CA TRP A 188 7.66 -11.04 6.98
C TRP A 188 7.81 -9.53 6.82
N LEU A 189 7.09 -8.98 5.85
CA LEU A 189 7.15 -7.56 5.50
C LEU A 189 5.76 -7.01 5.26
N THR A 190 5.37 -6.02 6.05
CA THR A 190 4.11 -5.30 5.90
C THR A 190 4.39 -3.83 5.67
N GLU A 191 3.82 -3.26 4.62
CA GLU A 191 3.82 -1.81 4.45
C GLU A 191 2.57 -1.24 5.14
N ILE A 192 2.77 -0.30 6.07
CA ILE A 192 1.69 0.49 6.67
C ILE A 192 1.62 1.82 5.93
N GLN A 193 0.46 2.13 5.40
CA GLN A 193 0.18 3.38 4.72
C GLN A 193 -0.88 4.17 5.50
N LEU A 194 -0.57 5.41 5.84
CA LEU A 194 -1.47 6.33 6.51
C LEU A 194 -1.88 7.44 5.54
N PRO A 195 -3.13 7.44 5.02
CA PRO A 195 -3.61 8.50 4.14
C PRO A 195 -3.57 9.87 4.83
N ILE A 196 -3.06 10.90 4.11
CA ILE A 196 -2.90 12.27 4.61
C ILE A 196 -3.51 13.29 3.64
N GLU A 197 -3.91 14.47 4.18
CA GLU A 197 -4.31 15.64 3.40
C GLU A 197 -3.09 16.39 2.81
#